data_7f370a560afa6352512726853fcd5418
#
_entry.id   7f370a560afa6352512726853fcd5418
#
_cell.length_a   1.000
_cell.length_b   1.000
_cell.length_c   1.000
_cell.angle_alpha   90.00
_cell.angle_beta   90.00
_cell.angle_gamma   90.00
#
_symmetry.space_group_name_H-M   'P 1'
#
loop_
_entity.id
_entity.type
_entity.pdbx_description
1 polymer ?
#
loop_
_entity_poly.entity_id
_entity_poly.type
_entity_poly.pdbx_seq_one_letter_code
_entity_poly.pdbx_strand_id
1 'polypeptide(L)'
;MVVGAAMAFGLALSSAPLAAQSADSALDRAVAAYATVKTARISFTQTIDNSLTGTTATTQGELQQRRPSRFAVTFAEPSGDRIVSDGQWVWVYLPSTNPGQVIRAKVGANGAGAPDFAAQFLEAPRKSYTVSGGSPATIDGSATHAVVLTPKSTSSPFSKVTLWVNDGDAFLRRVETVDGSGVVRRITVTKFARNTPVDANAFVFKVPAGVKVFDGPAS
;
A
#
# COMPACT_ATOMS: atom_id res chain seq x y z
N MET A 1 40.62 60.20 -3.93
CA MET A 1 40.93 58.80 -3.58
C MET A 1 39.66 58.17 -3.06
N VAL A 2 38.92 57.50 -3.96
CA VAL A 2 37.58 56.90 -3.64
C VAL A 2 37.74 55.37 -3.65
N VAL A 3 37.57 54.75 -2.49
CA VAL A 3 37.65 53.31 -2.30
C VAL A 3 36.25 52.74 -2.50
N GLY A 4 36.02 52.02 -3.61
CA GLY A 4 34.78 51.30 -3.87
C GLY A 4 34.78 49.94 -3.16
N ALA A 5 33.84 49.72 -2.27
CA ALA A 5 33.58 48.43 -1.64
C ALA A 5 32.66 47.58 -2.55
N ALA A 6 33.20 46.52 -3.11
CA ALA A 6 32.40 45.51 -3.84
C ALA A 6 31.75 44.56 -2.84
N MET A 7 30.41 44.58 -2.72
CA MET A 7 29.64 43.58 -2.00
C MET A 7 29.50 42.33 -2.89
N ALA A 8 30.13 41.25 -2.49
CA ALA A 8 29.90 39.93 -3.07
C ALA A 8 28.62 39.32 -2.47
N PHE A 9 27.58 39.19 -3.29
CA PHE A 9 26.33 38.49 -2.94
C PHE A 9 26.57 36.97 -3.13
N GLY A 10 26.80 36.27 -2.01
CA GLY A 10 26.92 34.82 -2.02
C GLY A 10 25.55 34.18 -2.20
N LEU A 11 25.28 33.59 -3.37
CA LEU A 11 24.13 32.67 -3.55
C LEU A 11 24.41 31.39 -2.73
N ALA A 12 23.69 31.24 -1.62
CA ALA A 12 23.63 29.96 -0.92
C ALA A 12 22.76 29.03 -1.75
N LEU A 13 23.37 28.18 -2.56
CA LEU A 13 22.71 27.02 -3.18
C LEU A 13 22.37 26.02 -2.06
N SER A 14 21.10 25.98 -1.68
CA SER A 14 20.58 24.96 -0.77
C SER A 14 20.64 23.61 -1.47
N SER A 15 21.69 22.84 -1.22
CA SER A 15 21.79 21.45 -1.65
C SER A 15 20.79 20.62 -0.83
N ALA A 16 19.65 20.28 -1.43
CA ALA A 16 18.78 19.24 -0.86
C ALA A 16 19.60 17.95 -0.70
N PRO A 17 19.47 17.21 0.42
CA PRO A 17 20.26 16.01 0.63
C PRO A 17 19.98 14.99 -0.48
N LEU A 18 21.03 14.40 -1.02
CA LEU A 18 21.02 13.44 -2.15
C LEU A 18 20.00 12.30 -1.94
N ALA A 19 19.78 11.91 -0.68
CA ALA A 19 18.81 10.88 -0.29
C ALA A 19 17.34 11.30 -0.53
N ALA A 20 17.00 12.59 -0.42
CA ALA A 20 15.65 13.07 -0.69
C ALA A 20 15.36 13.05 -2.20
N GLN A 21 16.30 13.46 -3.03
CA GLN A 21 16.19 13.40 -4.50
C GLN A 21 16.04 11.95 -5.01
N SER A 22 16.73 10.98 -4.40
CA SER A 22 16.61 9.57 -4.76
C SER A 22 15.22 8.99 -4.40
N ALA A 23 14.64 9.40 -3.25
CA ALA A 23 13.32 8.96 -2.82
C ALA A 23 12.21 9.52 -3.71
N ASP A 24 12.27 10.80 -4.07
CA ASP A 24 11.33 11.43 -5.00
C ASP A 24 11.35 10.74 -6.37
N SER A 25 12.55 10.49 -6.91
CA SER A 25 12.71 9.77 -8.18
C SER A 25 12.20 8.33 -8.09
N ALA A 26 12.45 7.61 -7.00
CA ALA A 26 11.95 6.26 -6.79
C ALA A 26 10.42 6.23 -6.72
N LEU A 27 9.80 7.19 -6.02
CA LEU A 27 8.36 7.33 -5.94
C LEU A 27 7.74 7.60 -7.32
N ASP A 28 8.31 8.52 -8.09
CA ASP A 28 7.79 8.86 -9.43
C ASP A 28 7.86 7.66 -10.38
N ARG A 29 8.95 6.89 -10.33
CA ARG A 29 9.08 5.64 -11.09
C ARG A 29 8.04 4.61 -10.64
N ALA A 30 7.79 4.48 -9.34
CA ALA A 30 6.78 3.56 -8.81
C ALA A 30 5.36 3.97 -9.26
N VAL A 31 5.02 5.26 -9.21
CA VAL A 31 3.75 5.80 -9.69
C VAL A 31 3.56 5.48 -11.19
N ALA A 32 4.57 5.75 -12.00
CA ALA A 32 4.54 5.49 -13.44
C ALA A 32 4.40 3.98 -13.73
N ALA A 33 5.17 3.13 -13.06
CA ALA A 33 5.10 1.68 -13.22
C ALA A 33 3.72 1.15 -12.83
N TYR A 34 3.18 1.60 -11.70
CA TYR A 34 1.87 1.18 -11.21
C TYR A 34 0.72 1.61 -12.16
N ALA A 35 0.82 2.77 -12.80
CA ALA A 35 -0.18 3.24 -13.77
C ALA A 35 -0.33 2.30 -14.98
N THR A 36 0.69 1.50 -15.30
CA THR A 36 0.65 0.52 -16.40
C THR A 36 -0.07 -0.79 -16.05
N VAL A 37 -0.37 -1.02 -14.76
CA VAL A 37 -0.98 -2.27 -14.28
C VAL A 37 -2.48 -2.24 -14.53
N LYS A 38 -2.98 -3.17 -15.33
CA LYS A 38 -4.42 -3.41 -15.58
C LYS A 38 -4.93 -4.57 -14.74
N THR A 39 -4.13 -5.64 -14.68
CA THR A 39 -4.38 -6.82 -13.83
C THR A 39 -3.11 -7.18 -13.07
N ALA A 40 -3.27 -7.74 -11.88
CA ALA A 40 -2.15 -8.25 -11.10
C ALA A 40 -2.55 -9.53 -10.35
N ARG A 41 -1.55 -10.41 -10.16
CA ARG A 41 -1.57 -11.48 -9.17
C ARG A 41 -0.34 -11.33 -8.29
N ILE A 42 -0.55 -11.21 -7.00
CA ILE A 42 0.47 -10.90 -6.00
C ILE A 42 0.38 -11.92 -4.89
N SER A 43 1.44 -12.70 -4.66
CA SER A 43 1.58 -13.47 -3.43
C SER A 43 2.34 -12.61 -2.42
N PHE A 44 1.93 -12.67 -1.17
CA PHE A 44 2.53 -11.83 -0.13
C PHE A 44 2.61 -12.54 1.21
N THR A 45 3.53 -12.08 2.05
CA THR A 45 3.55 -12.33 3.48
C THR A 45 3.23 -11.03 4.21
N GLN A 46 2.30 -11.09 5.16
CA GLN A 46 1.97 -9.98 6.04
C GLN A 46 2.43 -10.30 7.47
N THR A 47 3.11 -9.35 8.11
CA THR A 47 3.35 -9.37 9.55
C THR A 47 2.66 -8.18 10.21
N ILE A 48 2.10 -8.39 11.38
CA ILE A 48 1.52 -7.36 12.23
C ILE A 48 2.21 -7.45 13.58
N ASP A 49 2.98 -6.41 13.89
CA ASP A 49 3.72 -6.28 15.15
C ASP A 49 2.99 -5.26 16.04
N ASN A 50 2.50 -5.73 17.18
CA ASN A 50 1.87 -4.87 18.17
C ASN A 50 2.79 -4.73 19.38
N SER A 51 3.49 -3.61 19.48
CA SER A 51 4.45 -3.34 20.56
C SER A 51 3.78 -3.18 21.94
N LEU A 52 2.49 -2.79 21.99
CA LEU A 52 1.76 -2.64 23.24
C LEU A 52 1.47 -4.00 23.90
N THR A 53 1.18 -5.00 23.09
CA THR A 53 0.89 -6.38 23.57
C THR A 53 2.08 -7.31 23.47
N GLY A 54 3.15 -6.88 22.79
CA GLY A 54 4.32 -7.73 22.51
C GLY A 54 4.01 -8.89 21.55
N THR A 55 2.94 -8.80 20.76
CA THR A 55 2.51 -9.88 19.86
C THR A 55 2.90 -9.59 18.42
N THR A 56 3.34 -10.66 17.72
CA THR A 56 3.58 -10.66 16.27
C THR A 56 2.70 -11.73 15.64
N ALA A 57 1.91 -11.34 14.65
CA ALA A 57 1.13 -12.24 13.82
C ALA A 57 1.68 -12.24 12.40
N THR A 58 1.82 -13.43 11.80
CA THR A 58 2.25 -13.58 10.41
C THR A 58 1.21 -14.37 9.64
N THR A 59 0.84 -13.85 8.46
CA THR A 59 -0.07 -14.49 7.53
C THR A 59 0.49 -14.45 6.12
N GLN A 60 0.06 -15.38 5.28
CA GLN A 60 0.37 -15.41 3.85
C GLN A 60 -0.93 -15.31 3.06
N GLY A 61 -0.87 -14.73 1.87
CA GLY A 61 -2.04 -14.58 1.05
C GLY A 61 -1.71 -14.34 -0.43
N GLU A 62 -2.78 -14.34 -1.21
CA GLU A 62 -2.76 -13.96 -2.61
C GLU A 62 -3.75 -12.83 -2.84
N LEU A 63 -3.33 -11.82 -3.57
CA LEU A 63 -4.18 -10.77 -4.12
C LEU A 63 -4.27 -10.98 -5.63
N GLN A 64 -5.49 -11.10 -6.15
CA GLN A 64 -5.81 -10.94 -7.55
C GLN A 64 -6.52 -9.61 -7.75
N GLN A 65 -6.13 -8.89 -8.79
CA GLN A 65 -6.66 -7.55 -9.05
C GLN A 65 -6.98 -7.37 -10.53
N ARG A 66 -8.10 -6.66 -10.78
CA ARG A 66 -8.45 -6.09 -12.09
C ARG A 66 -8.93 -4.67 -11.86
N ARG A 67 -8.10 -3.72 -12.27
CA ARG A 67 -8.43 -2.31 -12.11
C ARG A 67 -9.66 -1.90 -12.93
N PRO A 68 -10.41 -0.88 -12.49
CA PRO A 68 -10.07 0.01 -11.37
C PRO A 68 -10.50 -0.50 -9.98
N SER A 69 -11.50 -1.39 -9.85
CA SER A 69 -12.16 -1.62 -8.56
C SER A 69 -12.39 -3.08 -8.19
N ARG A 70 -11.94 -4.03 -9.02
CA ARG A 70 -12.11 -5.46 -8.73
C ARG A 70 -10.84 -6.04 -8.13
N PHE A 71 -10.98 -6.72 -7.00
CA PHE A 71 -9.89 -7.45 -6.37
C PHE A 71 -10.42 -8.61 -5.53
N ALA A 72 -9.57 -9.58 -5.26
CA ALA A 72 -9.80 -10.66 -4.31
C ALA A 72 -8.52 -10.92 -3.53
N VAL A 73 -8.60 -10.80 -2.22
CA VAL A 73 -7.57 -11.22 -1.28
C VAL A 73 -8.02 -12.51 -0.63
N THR A 74 -7.18 -13.54 -0.67
CA THR A 74 -7.36 -14.79 0.05
C THR A 74 -6.17 -15.00 0.97
N PHE A 75 -6.43 -15.40 2.21
CA PHE A 75 -5.39 -15.74 3.18
C PHE A 75 -5.21 -17.24 3.23
N ALA A 76 -3.96 -17.70 3.27
CA ALA A 76 -3.64 -19.11 3.40
C ALA A 76 -3.90 -19.60 4.84
N GLU A 77 -3.55 -18.74 5.82
CA GLU A 77 -3.78 -18.98 7.25
C GLU A 77 -4.20 -17.67 7.93
N PRO A 78 -5.28 -17.68 8.67
CA PRO A 78 -6.26 -18.78 8.75
C PRO A 78 -7.01 -18.99 7.44
N SER A 79 -7.24 -20.26 7.08
CA SER A 79 -7.91 -20.61 5.82
C SER A 79 -9.38 -20.16 5.82
N GLY A 80 -9.86 -19.69 4.66
CA GLY A 80 -11.24 -19.24 4.48
C GLY A 80 -11.42 -17.73 4.62
N ASP A 81 -10.51 -17.03 5.26
CA ASP A 81 -10.51 -15.56 5.32
C ASP A 81 -10.30 -14.97 3.93
N ARG A 82 -11.18 -14.05 3.54
CA ARG A 82 -11.08 -13.40 2.23
C ARG A 82 -11.77 -12.05 2.20
N ILE A 83 -11.24 -11.17 1.33
CA ILE A 83 -11.82 -9.87 1.02
C ILE A 83 -11.99 -9.80 -0.48
N VAL A 84 -13.21 -9.55 -0.96
CA VAL A 84 -13.51 -9.56 -2.40
C VAL A 84 -14.23 -8.28 -2.78
N SER A 85 -13.81 -7.66 -3.89
CA SER A 85 -14.56 -6.59 -4.53
C SER A 85 -15.01 -7.00 -5.93
N ASP A 86 -16.30 -6.91 -6.17
CA ASP A 86 -16.92 -7.14 -7.49
C ASP A 86 -16.96 -5.86 -8.35
N GLY A 87 -16.51 -4.74 -7.79
CA GLY A 87 -16.52 -3.42 -8.39
C GLY A 87 -17.70 -2.54 -7.95
N GLN A 88 -18.70 -3.12 -7.24
CA GLN A 88 -19.81 -2.39 -6.65
C GLN A 88 -19.77 -2.48 -5.12
N TRP A 89 -19.39 -3.64 -4.62
CA TRP A 89 -19.33 -3.96 -3.21
C TRP A 89 -17.97 -4.52 -2.84
N VAL A 90 -17.50 -4.20 -1.64
CA VAL A 90 -16.43 -4.89 -0.94
C VAL A 90 -17.04 -5.81 0.08
N TRP A 91 -16.71 -7.09 0.03
CA TRP A 91 -17.12 -8.14 0.92
C TRP A 91 -15.95 -8.55 1.79
N VAL A 92 -16.10 -8.43 3.12
CA VAL A 92 -15.09 -8.85 4.10
C VAL A 92 -15.66 -10.04 4.85
N TYR A 93 -15.11 -11.22 4.59
CA TYR A 93 -15.47 -12.46 5.24
C TYR A 93 -14.27 -13.06 5.93
N LEU A 94 -14.25 -13.01 7.26
CA LEU A 94 -13.18 -13.48 8.12
C LEU A 94 -13.72 -14.53 9.08
N PRO A 95 -14.00 -15.76 8.60
CA PRO A 95 -14.58 -16.82 9.42
C PRO A 95 -13.68 -17.25 10.58
N SER A 96 -12.37 -17.01 10.49
CA SER A 96 -11.45 -17.25 11.59
C SER A 96 -11.75 -16.44 12.85
N THR A 97 -12.30 -15.23 12.65
CA THR A 97 -12.65 -14.31 13.74
C THR A 97 -14.15 -14.26 13.99
N ASN A 98 -14.95 -14.24 12.92
CA ASN A 98 -16.42 -14.13 12.95
C ASN A 98 -17.08 -15.05 11.91
N PRO A 99 -17.22 -16.34 12.20
CA PRO A 99 -17.67 -17.34 11.20
C PRO A 99 -19.11 -17.11 10.72
N GLY A 100 -19.96 -16.48 11.55
CA GLY A 100 -21.39 -16.29 11.25
C GLY A 100 -21.75 -15.02 10.52
N GLN A 101 -20.76 -14.18 10.11
CA GLN A 101 -21.02 -12.88 9.52
C GLN A 101 -20.10 -12.55 8.34
N VAL A 102 -20.63 -11.73 7.44
CA VAL A 102 -19.88 -11.03 6.41
C VAL A 102 -20.23 -9.55 6.45
N ILE A 103 -19.23 -8.68 6.33
CA ILE A 103 -19.44 -7.25 6.22
C ILE A 103 -19.42 -6.89 4.74
N ARG A 104 -20.39 -6.07 4.32
CA ARG A 104 -20.49 -5.55 2.96
C ARG A 104 -20.46 -4.02 3.00
N ALA A 105 -19.61 -3.40 2.18
CA ALA A 105 -19.56 -1.95 2.03
C ALA A 105 -19.61 -1.58 0.53
N LYS A 106 -20.25 -0.46 0.19
CA LYS A 106 -20.23 0.03 -1.19
C LYS A 106 -18.83 0.53 -1.57
N VAL A 107 -18.41 0.21 -2.77
CA VAL A 107 -17.22 0.83 -3.37
C VAL A 107 -17.57 2.29 -3.66
N GLY A 108 -16.79 3.23 -3.14
CA GLY A 108 -16.98 4.66 -3.37
C GLY A 108 -16.71 5.06 -4.82
N ALA A 109 -17.04 6.29 -5.16
CA ALA A 109 -16.71 6.88 -6.45
C ALA A 109 -15.20 6.78 -6.70
N ASN A 110 -14.81 6.40 -7.92
CA ASN A 110 -13.40 6.15 -8.31
C ASN A 110 -12.71 4.97 -7.61
N GLY A 111 -13.48 3.99 -7.07
CA GLY A 111 -12.93 2.83 -6.38
C GLY A 111 -12.43 3.13 -4.95
N ALA A 112 -12.78 4.28 -4.38
CA ALA A 112 -12.47 4.59 -2.99
C ALA A 112 -13.05 3.50 -2.07
N GLY A 113 -12.26 3.07 -1.08
CA GLY A 113 -12.62 1.96 -0.19
C GLY A 113 -12.31 0.57 -0.75
N ALA A 114 -11.94 0.45 -2.03
CA ALA A 114 -11.32 -0.76 -2.53
C ALA A 114 -9.87 -0.80 -2.02
N PRO A 115 -9.43 -1.82 -1.28
CA PRO A 115 -8.04 -1.94 -0.90
C PRO A 115 -7.17 -2.35 -2.11
N ASP A 116 -7.06 -1.45 -3.09
CA ASP A 116 -5.90 -1.46 -3.97
C ASP A 116 -4.72 -1.01 -3.11
N PHE A 117 -4.05 -2.00 -2.56
CA PHE A 117 -3.00 -1.83 -1.57
C PHE A 117 -1.88 -0.88 -2.01
N ALA A 118 -1.63 -0.78 -3.30
CA ALA A 118 -0.65 0.13 -3.86
C ALA A 118 -1.27 1.49 -4.22
N ALA A 119 -2.51 1.51 -4.75
CA ALA A 119 -3.16 2.75 -5.19
C ALA A 119 -3.27 3.78 -4.08
N GLN A 120 -3.64 3.36 -2.87
CA GLN A 120 -3.78 4.26 -1.74
C GLN A 120 -2.51 5.08 -1.43
N PHE A 121 -1.33 4.57 -1.83
CA PHE A 121 -0.04 5.22 -1.63
C PHE A 121 0.59 5.76 -2.90
N LEU A 122 0.16 5.29 -4.08
CA LEU A 122 0.73 5.67 -5.37
C LEU A 122 -0.18 6.56 -6.21
N GLU A 123 -1.45 6.72 -5.82
CA GLU A 123 -2.37 7.64 -6.49
C GLU A 123 -2.23 9.04 -5.90
N ALA A 124 -1.58 9.93 -6.64
CA ALA A 124 -1.30 11.32 -6.25
C ALA A 124 -0.65 11.45 -4.84
N PRO A 125 0.44 10.73 -4.53
CA PRO A 125 1.00 10.61 -3.19
C PRO A 125 1.33 11.96 -2.54
N ARG A 126 1.88 12.90 -3.29
CA ARG A 126 2.27 14.22 -2.78
C ARG A 126 1.10 15.10 -2.38
N LYS A 127 -0.12 14.75 -2.79
CA LYS A 127 -1.33 15.44 -2.32
C LYS A 127 -1.59 15.14 -0.84
N SER A 128 -1.41 13.89 -0.44
CA SER A 128 -1.76 13.38 0.89
C SER A 128 -0.56 13.22 1.83
N TYR A 129 0.65 13.14 1.30
CA TYR A 129 1.87 12.82 2.05
C TYR A 129 3.01 13.80 1.78
N THR A 130 3.85 14.00 2.79
CA THR A 130 5.20 14.53 2.65
C THR A 130 6.13 13.36 2.36
N VAL A 131 7.05 13.53 1.41
CA VAL A 131 7.97 12.48 0.94
C VAL A 131 9.36 12.71 1.52
N SER A 132 9.99 11.65 2.00
CA SER A 132 11.39 11.68 2.42
C SER A 132 12.08 10.34 2.12
N GLY A 133 13.40 10.30 2.16
CA GLY A 133 14.19 9.09 2.00
C GLY A 133 14.16 8.23 3.26
N GLY A 134 14.13 6.91 3.07
CA GLY A 134 14.34 5.91 4.10
C GLY A 134 15.58 5.07 3.85
N SER A 135 15.86 4.13 4.75
CA SER A 135 17.00 3.22 4.60
C SER A 135 16.72 2.20 3.49
N PRO A 136 17.58 2.10 2.47
CA PRO A 136 17.45 1.09 1.43
C PRO A 136 17.57 -0.31 2.03
N ALA A 137 17.02 -1.31 1.34
CA ALA A 137 17.09 -2.69 1.76
C ALA A 137 17.19 -3.63 0.55
N THR A 138 17.77 -4.80 0.77
CA THR A 138 17.65 -5.91 -0.18
C THR A 138 16.49 -6.79 0.30
N ILE A 139 15.46 -6.92 -0.54
CA ILE A 139 14.25 -7.69 -0.24
C ILE A 139 14.14 -8.82 -1.26
N ASP A 140 14.19 -10.06 -0.79
CA ASP A 140 14.14 -11.25 -1.63
C ASP A 140 15.14 -11.15 -2.82
N GLY A 141 16.40 -10.82 -2.51
CA GLY A 141 17.47 -10.62 -3.50
C GLY A 141 17.38 -9.36 -4.36
N SER A 142 16.34 -8.55 -4.20
CA SER A 142 16.12 -7.33 -4.98
C SER A 142 16.59 -6.09 -4.22
N ALA A 143 17.47 -5.30 -4.82
CA ALA A 143 17.82 -3.97 -4.29
C ALA A 143 16.62 -3.03 -4.36
N THR A 144 16.38 -2.27 -3.29
CA THR A 144 15.24 -1.37 -3.20
C THR A 144 15.63 -0.03 -2.59
N HIS A 145 14.99 1.04 -3.09
CA HIS A 145 14.99 2.35 -2.43
C HIS A 145 13.78 2.48 -1.51
N ALA A 146 14.02 2.95 -0.29
CA ALA A 146 12.94 3.21 0.66
C ALA A 146 12.45 4.65 0.52
N VAL A 147 11.14 4.79 0.37
CA VAL A 147 10.41 6.06 0.33
C VAL A 147 9.53 6.12 1.57
N VAL A 148 9.72 7.14 2.40
CA VAL A 148 8.90 7.38 3.59
C VAL A 148 7.85 8.43 3.25
N LEU A 149 6.60 8.09 3.51
CA LEU A 149 5.43 8.93 3.33
C LEU A 149 4.87 9.29 4.71
N THR A 150 4.91 10.57 5.06
CA THR A 150 4.30 11.09 6.28
C THR A 150 2.99 11.77 5.93
N PRO A 151 1.84 11.33 6.49
CA PRO A 151 0.56 11.93 6.21
C PRO A 151 0.54 13.43 6.55
N LYS A 152 -0.09 14.23 5.70
CA LYS A 152 -0.32 15.67 5.95
C LYS A 152 -1.54 15.92 6.83
N SER A 153 -2.48 14.98 6.86
CA SER A 153 -3.71 15.05 7.67
C SER A 153 -3.56 14.27 8.96
N THR A 154 -4.00 14.87 10.06
CA THR A 154 -4.08 14.22 11.38
C THR A 154 -5.19 13.17 11.47
N SER A 155 -6.15 13.17 10.52
CA SER A 155 -7.20 12.15 10.42
C SER A 155 -6.76 10.90 9.65
N SER A 156 -5.51 10.84 9.20
CA SER A 156 -4.97 9.63 8.57
C SER A 156 -4.97 8.45 9.54
N PRO A 157 -5.35 7.24 9.11
CA PRO A 157 -5.24 6.05 9.93
C PRO A 157 -3.78 5.64 10.19
N PHE A 158 -2.84 6.22 9.46
CA PHE A 158 -1.41 5.95 9.58
C PHE A 158 -0.66 7.16 10.10
N SER A 159 0.34 6.94 10.94
CA SER A 159 1.34 7.94 11.35
C SER A 159 2.53 7.97 10.39
N LYS A 160 2.83 6.84 9.75
CA LYS A 160 3.94 6.69 8.79
C LYS A 160 3.67 5.54 7.84
N VAL A 161 4.11 5.70 6.60
CA VAL A 161 4.15 4.63 5.59
C VAL A 161 5.54 4.57 4.98
N THR A 162 6.09 3.37 4.80
CA THR A 162 7.36 3.18 4.10
C THR A 162 7.14 2.23 2.92
N LEU A 163 7.56 2.68 1.74
CA LEU A 163 7.49 1.94 0.49
C LEU A 163 8.91 1.53 0.08
N TRP A 164 9.15 0.25 -0.17
CA TRP A 164 10.39 -0.22 -0.77
C TRP A 164 10.16 -0.48 -2.25
N VAL A 165 10.70 0.42 -3.06
CA VAL A 165 10.61 0.41 -4.52
C VAL A 165 11.80 -0.33 -5.09
N ASN A 166 11.57 -1.33 -5.93
CA ASN A 166 12.63 -2.08 -6.59
C ASN A 166 13.39 -1.21 -7.61
N ASP A 167 14.71 -1.30 -7.61
CA ASP A 167 15.56 -0.48 -8.46
C ASP A 167 15.45 -0.84 -9.94
N GLY A 168 15.20 -2.11 -10.25
CA GLY A 168 15.14 -2.62 -11.62
C GLY A 168 13.81 -2.35 -12.31
N ASP A 169 12.67 -2.67 -11.67
CA ASP A 169 11.34 -2.62 -12.30
C ASP A 169 10.40 -1.57 -11.71
N ALA A 170 10.84 -0.86 -10.67
CA ALA A 170 10.10 0.18 -9.97
C ALA A 170 8.79 -0.27 -9.27
N PHE A 171 8.53 -1.58 -9.14
CA PHE A 171 7.41 -2.08 -8.37
C PHE A 171 7.73 -2.21 -6.89
N LEU A 172 6.69 -2.12 -6.05
CA LEU A 172 6.84 -2.27 -4.62
C LEU A 172 7.20 -3.72 -4.25
N ARG A 173 8.24 -3.89 -3.44
CA ARG A 173 8.60 -5.17 -2.82
C ARG A 173 8.10 -5.28 -1.41
N ARG A 174 7.94 -4.15 -0.74
CA ARG A 174 7.40 -4.10 0.62
C ARG A 174 6.67 -2.79 0.85
N VAL A 175 5.60 -2.87 1.64
CA VAL A 175 4.94 -1.71 2.24
C VAL A 175 4.86 -1.95 3.73
N GLU A 176 5.23 -0.94 4.50
CA GLU A 176 5.07 -0.92 5.94
C GLU A 176 4.23 0.28 6.33
N THR A 177 3.24 0.06 7.17
CA THR A 177 2.41 1.12 7.76
C THR A 177 2.54 1.07 9.26
N VAL A 178 2.63 2.23 9.87
CA VAL A 178 2.54 2.42 11.32
C VAL A 178 1.26 3.20 11.59
N ASP A 179 0.38 2.69 12.41
CA ASP A 179 -0.84 3.41 12.80
C ASP A 179 -0.62 4.35 13.97
N GLY A 180 -1.69 5.04 14.41
CA GLY A 180 -1.63 5.99 15.52
C GLY A 180 -1.36 5.33 16.89
N SER A 181 -1.57 4.02 17.03
CA SER A 181 -1.28 3.23 18.23
C SER A 181 0.13 2.63 18.24
N GLY A 182 0.88 2.79 17.14
CA GLY A 182 2.22 2.23 16.99
C GLY A 182 2.23 0.78 16.49
N VAL A 183 1.08 0.22 16.08
CA VAL A 183 1.04 -1.09 15.43
C VAL A 183 1.69 -0.99 14.06
N VAL A 184 2.66 -1.87 13.80
CA VAL A 184 3.38 -1.95 12.52
C VAL A 184 2.81 -3.09 11.70
N ARG A 185 2.29 -2.76 10.53
CA ARG A 185 1.88 -3.75 9.52
C ARG A 185 2.85 -3.71 8.36
N ARG A 186 3.44 -4.85 8.06
CA ARG A 186 4.39 -5.01 6.95
C ARG A 186 3.87 -6.04 5.98
N ILE A 187 3.76 -5.68 4.70
CA ILE A 187 3.41 -6.58 3.61
C ILE A 187 4.59 -6.68 2.68
N THR A 188 5.12 -7.88 2.52
CA THR A 188 6.23 -8.20 1.62
C THR A 188 5.70 -9.01 0.45
N VAL A 189 5.94 -8.53 -0.76
CA VAL A 189 5.57 -9.22 -2.01
C VAL A 189 6.57 -10.34 -2.25
N THR A 190 6.07 -11.58 -2.36
CA THR A 190 6.88 -12.77 -2.64
C THR A 190 6.81 -13.19 -4.09
N LYS A 191 5.67 -12.92 -4.78
CA LYS A 191 5.52 -13.13 -6.23
C LYS A 191 4.68 -12.01 -6.80
N PHE A 192 5.02 -11.55 -7.99
CA PHE A 192 4.28 -10.51 -8.69
C PHE A 192 4.17 -10.83 -10.18
N ALA A 193 2.95 -11.02 -10.67
CA ALA A 193 2.63 -11.14 -12.08
C ALA A 193 1.65 -10.04 -12.47
N ARG A 194 2.08 -9.20 -13.43
CA ARG A 194 1.30 -8.06 -13.93
C ARG A 194 0.76 -8.33 -15.32
N ASN A 195 -0.41 -7.76 -15.62
CA ASN A 195 -1.03 -7.79 -16.93
C ASN A 195 -1.21 -9.23 -17.49
N THR A 196 -1.33 -10.19 -16.56
CA THR A 196 -1.66 -11.59 -16.87
C THR A 196 -3.17 -11.79 -16.73
N PRO A 197 -3.75 -12.81 -17.41
CA PRO A 197 -5.15 -13.16 -17.22
C PRO A 197 -5.45 -13.47 -15.76
N VAL A 198 -6.57 -12.94 -15.25
CA VAL A 198 -7.13 -13.25 -13.94
C VAL A 198 -8.53 -13.81 -14.12
N ASP A 199 -8.89 -14.80 -13.31
CA ASP A 199 -10.20 -15.42 -13.38
C ASP A 199 -11.27 -14.39 -12.94
N ALA A 200 -12.30 -14.21 -13.78
CA ALA A 200 -13.42 -13.33 -13.46
C ALA A 200 -14.21 -13.81 -12.24
N ASN A 201 -14.25 -15.11 -11.99
CA ASN A 201 -14.94 -15.72 -10.84
C ASN A 201 -14.24 -15.40 -9.51
N ALA A 202 -12.94 -15.06 -9.53
CA ALA A 202 -12.23 -14.63 -8.33
C ALA A 202 -12.88 -13.39 -7.69
N PHE A 203 -13.53 -12.55 -8.48
CA PHE A 203 -14.17 -11.31 -8.04
C PHE A 203 -15.66 -11.47 -7.69
N VAL A 204 -16.15 -12.70 -7.61
CA VAL A 204 -17.53 -12.99 -7.23
C VAL A 204 -17.56 -13.53 -5.82
N PHE A 205 -18.19 -12.78 -4.90
CA PHE A 205 -18.42 -13.28 -3.55
C PHE A 205 -19.80 -13.93 -3.44
N LYS A 206 -19.83 -15.18 -2.98
CA LYS A 206 -21.07 -15.89 -2.65
C LYS A 206 -21.14 -16.00 -1.13
N VAL A 207 -22.21 -15.46 -0.55
CA VAL A 207 -22.46 -15.55 0.89
C VAL A 207 -22.64 -17.02 1.26
N PRO A 208 -21.86 -17.57 2.20
CA PRO A 208 -22.06 -18.96 2.63
C PRO A 208 -23.41 -19.16 3.31
N ALA A 209 -23.94 -20.39 3.25
CA ALA A 209 -25.19 -20.72 3.89
C ALA A 209 -25.13 -20.45 5.41
N GLY A 210 -26.17 -19.83 5.95
CA GLY A 210 -26.26 -19.49 7.38
C GLY A 210 -25.46 -18.26 7.83
N VAL A 211 -24.70 -17.63 6.94
CA VAL A 211 -23.92 -16.42 7.26
C VAL A 211 -24.79 -15.17 7.07
N LYS A 212 -24.78 -14.27 8.07
CA LYS A 212 -25.52 -13.00 8.03
C LYS A 212 -24.69 -11.91 7.36
N VAL A 213 -25.36 -11.07 6.56
CA VAL A 213 -24.75 -9.91 5.91
C VAL A 213 -25.02 -8.67 6.76
N PHE A 214 -23.96 -7.92 7.05
CA PHE A 214 -24.02 -6.62 7.73
C PHE A 214 -23.51 -5.54 6.78
N ASP A 215 -24.24 -4.45 6.66
CA ASP A 215 -23.79 -3.29 5.90
C ASP A 215 -22.80 -2.50 6.76
N GLY A 216 -21.58 -2.37 6.26
CA GLY A 216 -20.54 -1.51 6.82
C GLY A 216 -20.79 -0.04 6.46
N PRO A 217 -20.05 0.90 7.09
CA PRO A 217 -20.13 2.30 6.72
C PRO A 217 -19.82 2.48 5.24
N ALA A 218 -20.57 3.33 4.58
CA ALA A 218 -20.27 3.74 3.21
C ALA A 218 -18.95 4.53 3.23
N SER A 219 -17.99 4.13 2.40
CA SER A 219 -16.69 4.78 2.24
C SER A 219 -16.77 5.95 1.26
#